data_38736d1ae27adfd4ee5461ded3d9bea0
#
_entry.id   38736d1ae27adfd4ee5461ded3d9bea0
#
_cell.length_a   1.000
_cell.length_b   1.000
_cell.length_c   1.000
_cell.angle_alpha   90.00
_cell.angle_beta   90.00
_cell.angle_gamma   90.00
#
_symmetry.space_group_name_H-M   'P 1'
#
loop_
_entity.id
_entity.type
_entity.pdbx_description
1 polymer ?
#
loop_
_entity_poly.entity_id
_entity_poly.type
_entity_poly.pdbx_seq_one_letter_code
_entity_poly.pdbx_strand_id
1 'polypeptide(L)'
;EWAKAGQLNMPVVMMSGHGTIDTAVEATRIGAAEFLEKPIALQKLLATVKKALKHEVVPAKAPMTLDAFTRSPMIKDLRKRLEQAAAKTPVLLLKSASSAIAELCARSLQAPHAPWLDLAAASGPLTQEMLQKASGGIVFAADLANMGKLQQMNLAFALDRLEKNNAMLVCGTTKPVTALAMQWRALGSMLLVRRPAFISLAAA
;
A
#
# COMPACT_ATOMS: atom_id res chain seq x y z
N GLU A 1 12.91 -18.38 3.77
CA GLU A 1 12.12 -17.81 4.88
C GLU A 1 12.79 -16.57 5.47
N TRP A 2 14.10 -16.63 5.82
CA TRP A 2 14.81 -15.55 6.46
C TRP A 2 14.88 -14.26 5.62
N ALA A 3 15.10 -14.36 4.29
CA ALA A 3 15.16 -13.22 3.38
C ALA A 3 13.79 -12.50 3.22
N LYS A 4 12.67 -13.23 3.38
CA LYS A 4 11.31 -12.65 3.39
C LYS A 4 10.99 -11.94 4.70
N ALA A 5 11.47 -12.46 5.82
CA ALA A 5 11.23 -11.87 7.14
C ALA A 5 11.99 -10.54 7.34
N GLY A 6 13.13 -10.35 6.65
CA GLY A 6 14.00 -9.18 6.79
C GLY A 6 13.72 -8.02 5.83
N GLN A 7 12.71 -8.08 4.97
CA GLN A 7 12.43 -7.09 3.92
C GLN A 7 13.67 -6.72 3.06
N LEU A 8 14.58 -7.68 2.87
CA LEU A 8 15.76 -7.46 2.06
C LEU A 8 15.37 -7.45 0.57
N ASN A 9 15.47 -6.29 -0.06
CA ASN A 9 15.25 -6.11 -1.51
C ASN A 9 16.43 -6.64 -2.36
N MET A 10 17.20 -7.59 -1.83
CA MET A 10 18.32 -8.18 -2.56
C MET A 10 17.86 -9.46 -3.28
N PRO A 11 18.25 -9.65 -4.55
CA PRO A 11 18.01 -10.89 -5.25
C PRO A 11 18.80 -12.03 -4.59
N VAL A 12 18.13 -13.14 -4.31
CA VAL A 12 18.74 -14.34 -3.71
C VAL A 12 18.93 -15.39 -4.78
N VAL A 13 20.16 -15.87 -4.95
CA VAL A 13 20.50 -17.01 -5.82
C VAL A 13 20.80 -18.21 -4.94
N MET A 14 20.05 -19.30 -5.10
CA MET A 14 20.30 -20.55 -4.36
C MET A 14 21.29 -21.45 -5.12
N MET A 15 22.21 -22.07 -4.37
CA MET A 15 23.18 -23.02 -4.92
C MET A 15 23.15 -24.33 -4.11
N SER A 16 22.97 -25.47 -4.78
CA SER A 16 22.91 -26.79 -4.14
C SER A 16 23.85 -27.78 -4.80
N GLY A 17 24.43 -28.69 -4.02
CA GLY A 17 25.19 -29.84 -4.52
C GLY A 17 24.33 -31.05 -4.85
N HIS A 18 23.06 -31.06 -4.41
CA HIS A 18 22.08 -32.12 -4.68
C HIS A 18 20.78 -31.46 -5.10
N GLY A 19 20.78 -30.88 -6.30
CA GLY A 19 19.62 -30.23 -6.89
C GLY A 19 18.68 -31.26 -7.51
N THR A 20 17.47 -31.41 -6.97
CA THR A 20 16.37 -32.08 -7.65
C THR A 20 15.46 -31.02 -8.30
N ILE A 21 14.63 -31.45 -9.25
CA ILE A 21 13.64 -30.56 -9.87
C ILE A 21 12.74 -29.95 -8.79
N ASP A 22 12.37 -30.75 -7.79
CA ASP A 22 11.52 -30.29 -6.67
C ASP A 22 12.18 -29.20 -5.84
N THR A 23 13.49 -29.33 -5.56
CA THR A 23 14.23 -28.29 -4.80
C THR A 23 14.37 -26.99 -5.61
N ALA A 24 14.50 -27.06 -6.94
CA ALA A 24 14.55 -25.88 -7.78
C ALA A 24 13.19 -25.17 -7.86
N VAL A 25 12.10 -25.92 -7.97
CA VAL A 25 10.73 -25.40 -7.95
C VAL A 25 10.43 -24.74 -6.60
N GLU A 26 10.77 -25.40 -5.48
CA GLU A 26 10.57 -24.84 -4.15
C GLU A 26 11.41 -23.57 -3.92
N ALA A 27 12.66 -23.54 -4.38
CA ALA A 27 13.51 -22.35 -4.33
C ALA A 27 12.84 -21.16 -5.04
N THR A 28 12.30 -21.39 -6.23
CA THR A 28 11.58 -20.34 -6.99
C THR A 28 10.30 -19.91 -6.27
N ARG A 29 9.56 -20.87 -5.70
CA ARG A 29 8.33 -20.61 -4.95
C ARG A 29 8.55 -19.72 -3.71
N ILE A 30 9.66 -19.93 -3.00
CA ILE A 30 10.03 -19.11 -1.84
C ILE A 30 10.70 -17.77 -2.22
N GLY A 31 10.86 -17.50 -3.55
CA GLY A 31 11.30 -16.20 -4.06
C GLY A 31 12.78 -16.09 -4.38
N ALA A 32 13.49 -17.22 -4.61
CA ALA A 32 14.82 -17.16 -5.18
C ALA A 32 14.77 -16.65 -6.62
N ALA A 33 15.69 -15.74 -6.97
CA ALA A 33 15.82 -15.18 -8.31
C ALA A 33 16.34 -16.24 -9.31
N GLU A 34 17.17 -17.18 -8.85
CA GLU A 34 17.69 -18.27 -9.67
C GLU A 34 18.17 -19.42 -8.76
N PHE A 35 18.20 -20.65 -9.33
CA PHE A 35 18.74 -21.83 -8.67
C PHE A 35 19.87 -22.42 -9.50
N LEU A 36 21.03 -22.69 -8.88
CA LEU A 36 22.20 -23.27 -9.54
C LEU A 36 22.59 -24.58 -8.87
N GLU A 37 22.85 -25.60 -9.68
CA GLU A 37 23.36 -26.89 -9.21
C GLU A 37 24.89 -26.94 -9.33
N LYS A 38 25.55 -27.39 -8.26
CA LYS A 38 27.00 -27.60 -8.21
C LYS A 38 27.35 -28.94 -8.87
N PRO A 39 28.45 -29.00 -9.67
CA PRO A 39 29.48 -27.99 -9.91
C PRO A 39 29.02 -26.90 -10.88
N ILE A 40 29.29 -25.62 -10.55
CA ILE A 40 28.83 -24.47 -11.34
C ILE A 40 29.97 -23.95 -12.18
N ALA A 41 29.80 -23.92 -13.51
CA ALA A 41 30.75 -23.28 -14.40
C ALA A 41 30.82 -21.76 -14.11
N LEU A 42 32.06 -21.21 -14.03
CA LEU A 42 32.27 -19.80 -13.70
C LEU A 42 31.48 -18.85 -14.60
N GLN A 43 31.39 -19.15 -15.89
CA GLN A 43 30.63 -18.34 -16.84
C GLN A 43 29.13 -18.31 -16.51
N LYS A 44 28.55 -19.46 -16.09
CA LYS A 44 27.15 -19.55 -15.67
C LYS A 44 26.91 -18.77 -14.38
N LEU A 45 27.82 -18.87 -13.41
CA LEU A 45 27.76 -18.11 -12.18
C LEU A 45 27.78 -16.59 -12.45
N LEU A 46 28.75 -16.13 -13.26
CA LEU A 46 28.87 -14.72 -13.62
C LEU A 46 27.64 -14.20 -14.40
N ALA A 47 27.10 -14.99 -15.31
CA ALA A 47 25.90 -14.64 -16.05
C ALA A 47 24.69 -14.52 -15.12
N THR A 48 24.53 -15.45 -14.17
CA THR A 48 23.45 -15.44 -13.17
C THR A 48 23.58 -14.25 -12.22
N VAL A 49 24.78 -13.96 -11.72
CA VAL A 49 25.02 -12.78 -10.86
C VAL A 49 24.76 -11.50 -11.64
N LYS A 50 25.26 -11.37 -12.87
CA LYS A 50 24.95 -10.22 -13.74
C LYS A 50 23.47 -10.07 -14.02
N LYS A 51 22.74 -11.18 -14.23
CA LYS A 51 21.28 -11.19 -14.41
C LYS A 51 20.57 -10.78 -13.11
N ALA A 52 21.00 -11.30 -11.96
CA ALA A 52 20.46 -10.94 -10.66
C ALA A 52 20.71 -9.46 -10.30
N LEU A 53 21.89 -8.92 -10.63
CA LEU A 53 22.23 -7.50 -10.43
C LEU A 53 21.57 -6.57 -11.47
N LYS A 54 21.33 -7.06 -12.70
CA LYS A 54 20.56 -6.35 -13.73
C LYS A 54 19.03 -6.48 -13.55
N HIS A 55 18.57 -7.47 -12.80
CA HIS A 55 17.27 -7.34 -12.20
C HIS A 55 17.35 -6.09 -11.34
N GLU A 56 17.05 -4.96 -11.96
CA GLU A 56 16.44 -3.86 -11.24
C GLU A 56 15.57 -4.51 -10.20
N VAL A 57 15.80 -4.14 -8.94
CA VAL A 57 14.85 -4.39 -7.85
C VAL A 57 13.48 -4.36 -8.50
N VAL A 58 12.86 -5.54 -8.71
CA VAL A 58 11.48 -5.56 -9.20
C VAL A 58 10.79 -4.68 -8.19
N PRO A 59 10.37 -3.47 -8.57
CA PRO A 59 9.84 -2.51 -7.62
C PRO A 59 8.74 -3.27 -6.92
N ALA A 60 8.84 -3.40 -5.61
CA ALA A 60 8.01 -4.24 -4.76
C ALA A 60 6.62 -4.29 -5.41
N LYS A 61 6.29 -5.45 -6.00
CA LYS A 61 5.18 -5.70 -6.96
C LYS A 61 4.29 -4.48 -7.09
N ALA A 62 4.32 -3.77 -8.22
CA ALA A 62 3.57 -2.51 -8.38
C ALA A 62 2.25 -2.64 -7.63
N PRO A 63 1.95 -1.75 -6.68
CA PRO A 63 0.85 -1.97 -5.74
C PRO A 63 -0.39 -2.32 -6.55
N MET A 64 -1.08 -3.38 -6.15
CA MET A 64 -2.27 -3.83 -6.85
C MET A 64 -3.28 -2.69 -6.89
N THR A 65 -3.84 -2.43 -8.06
CA THR A 65 -4.87 -1.42 -8.28
C THR A 65 -6.13 -2.06 -8.86
N LEU A 66 -7.23 -1.32 -8.91
CA LEU A 66 -8.48 -1.79 -9.54
C LEU A 66 -8.29 -2.07 -11.04
N ASP A 67 -7.24 -1.56 -11.66
CA ASP A 67 -6.90 -1.82 -13.07
C ASP A 67 -6.60 -3.30 -13.35
N ALA A 68 -6.19 -4.06 -12.34
CA ALA A 68 -6.04 -5.50 -12.46
C ALA A 68 -7.38 -6.23 -12.70
N PHE A 69 -8.51 -5.59 -12.44
CA PHE A 69 -9.84 -6.19 -12.47
C PHE A 69 -10.77 -5.55 -13.52
N THR A 70 -10.23 -5.08 -14.63
CA THR A 70 -10.94 -4.31 -15.67
C THR A 70 -12.12 -5.02 -16.31
N ARG A 71 -12.22 -6.34 -16.20
CA ARG A 71 -13.31 -7.13 -16.79
C ARG A 71 -14.63 -7.06 -16.00
N SER A 72 -14.58 -6.68 -14.72
CA SER A 72 -15.77 -6.61 -13.86
C SER A 72 -16.50 -5.27 -14.04
N PRO A 73 -17.80 -5.26 -14.43
CA PRO A 73 -18.60 -4.03 -14.50
C PRO A 73 -18.69 -3.31 -13.15
N MET A 74 -18.80 -4.09 -12.07
CA MET A 74 -18.87 -3.59 -10.69
C MET A 74 -17.60 -2.81 -10.31
N ILE A 75 -16.41 -3.31 -10.69
CA ILE A 75 -15.14 -2.64 -10.43
C ILE A 75 -15.02 -1.35 -11.25
N LYS A 76 -15.51 -1.34 -12.50
CA LYS A 76 -15.55 -0.12 -13.33
C LYS A 76 -16.44 0.96 -12.70
N ASP A 77 -17.61 0.58 -12.20
CA ASP A 77 -18.51 1.51 -11.51
C ASP A 77 -17.88 2.03 -10.22
N LEU A 78 -17.29 1.16 -9.42
CA LEU A 78 -16.57 1.54 -8.21
C LEU A 78 -15.46 2.55 -8.52
N ARG A 79 -14.65 2.29 -9.53
CA ARG A 79 -13.59 3.21 -9.96
C ARG A 79 -14.15 4.58 -10.31
N LYS A 80 -15.18 4.63 -11.14
CA LYS A 80 -15.84 5.88 -11.51
C LYS A 80 -16.36 6.65 -10.31
N ARG A 81 -16.97 5.97 -9.34
CA ARG A 81 -17.44 6.57 -8.08
C ARG A 81 -16.28 7.13 -7.25
N LEU A 82 -15.17 6.40 -7.16
CA LEU A 82 -13.95 6.85 -6.46
C LEU A 82 -13.38 8.12 -7.10
N GLU A 83 -13.22 8.13 -8.43
CA GLU A 83 -12.71 9.28 -9.18
C GLU A 83 -13.63 10.52 -9.03
N GLN A 84 -14.95 10.31 -9.12
CA GLN A 84 -15.93 11.39 -8.91
C GLN A 84 -15.91 11.96 -7.49
N ALA A 85 -15.68 11.10 -6.49
CA ALA A 85 -15.57 11.53 -5.10
C ALA A 85 -14.26 12.29 -4.87
N ALA A 86 -13.16 11.77 -5.40
CA ALA A 86 -11.84 12.40 -5.30
C ALA A 86 -11.78 13.79 -5.94
N ALA A 87 -12.53 14.00 -7.02
CA ALA A 87 -12.64 15.31 -7.67
C ALA A 87 -13.40 16.36 -6.82
N LYS A 88 -14.22 15.92 -5.86
CA LYS A 88 -15.06 16.82 -5.04
C LYS A 88 -14.45 17.17 -3.69
N THR A 89 -13.63 16.31 -3.13
CA THR A 89 -13.06 16.48 -1.80
C THR A 89 -11.69 15.80 -1.69
N PRO A 90 -10.73 16.43 -0.99
CA PRO A 90 -9.43 15.81 -0.74
C PRO A 90 -9.48 14.73 0.37
N VAL A 91 -10.64 14.45 0.95
CA VAL A 91 -10.78 13.46 2.02
C VAL A 91 -11.82 12.41 1.63
N LEU A 92 -11.38 11.17 1.51
CA LEU A 92 -12.23 10.01 1.25
C LEU A 92 -12.28 9.09 2.45
N LEU A 93 -13.47 8.61 2.78
CA LEU A 93 -13.70 7.60 3.80
C LEU A 93 -14.31 6.36 3.17
N LEU A 94 -13.57 5.27 3.17
CA LEU A 94 -13.92 4.00 2.53
C LEU A 94 -14.32 2.97 3.59
N LYS A 95 -15.59 2.58 3.63
CA LYS A 95 -16.03 1.45 4.45
C LYS A 95 -15.85 0.17 3.63
N SER A 96 -15.05 -0.76 4.13
CA SER A 96 -14.74 -2.03 3.46
C SER A 96 -14.71 -3.19 4.46
N ALA A 97 -14.76 -4.42 3.95
CA ALA A 97 -14.62 -5.61 4.77
C ALA A 97 -13.19 -5.80 5.31
N SER A 98 -12.19 -5.23 4.62
CA SER A 98 -10.79 -5.28 5.05
C SER A 98 -10.01 -4.04 4.62
N SER A 99 -8.93 -3.73 5.34
CA SER A 99 -8.02 -2.63 5.02
C SER A 99 -7.33 -2.80 3.65
N ALA A 100 -7.12 -4.04 3.22
CA ALA A 100 -6.52 -4.35 1.91
C ALA A 100 -7.38 -3.84 0.75
N ILE A 101 -8.72 -3.92 0.86
CA ILE A 101 -9.64 -3.39 -0.15
C ILE A 101 -9.58 -1.85 -0.16
N ALA A 102 -9.50 -1.23 1.01
CA ALA A 102 -9.35 0.23 1.10
C ALA A 102 -8.01 0.69 0.48
N GLU A 103 -6.92 -0.05 0.70
CA GLU A 103 -5.63 0.24 0.08
C GLU A 103 -5.68 0.08 -1.45
N LEU A 104 -6.29 -1.01 -1.95
CA LEU A 104 -6.48 -1.23 -3.38
C LEU A 104 -7.19 -0.05 -4.05
N CYS A 105 -8.27 0.46 -3.43
CA CYS A 105 -9.00 1.62 -3.91
C CYS A 105 -8.16 2.89 -3.86
N ALA A 106 -7.43 3.13 -2.77
CA ALA A 106 -6.56 4.28 -2.61
C ALA A 106 -5.41 4.28 -3.63
N ARG A 107 -4.78 3.12 -3.85
CA ARG A 107 -3.74 2.95 -4.88
C ARG A 107 -4.24 3.21 -6.29
N SER A 108 -5.51 2.93 -6.56
CA SER A 108 -6.13 3.20 -7.86
C SER A 108 -6.37 4.68 -8.13
N LEU A 109 -6.37 5.51 -7.09
CA LEU A 109 -6.46 6.97 -7.19
C LEU A 109 -5.07 7.63 -7.26
N GLN A 110 -4.01 6.89 -6.94
CA GLN A 110 -2.66 7.41 -6.94
C GLN A 110 -2.21 7.69 -8.38
N ALA A 111 -1.83 8.94 -8.67
CA ALA A 111 -1.21 9.27 -9.96
C ALA A 111 0.14 8.55 -10.12
N PRO A 112 0.57 8.26 -11.36
CA PRO A 112 1.89 7.69 -11.62
C PRO A 112 2.99 8.51 -10.92
N HIS A 113 3.87 7.84 -10.18
CA HIS A 113 4.97 8.44 -9.43
C HIS A 113 4.57 9.40 -8.29
N ALA A 114 3.29 9.59 -8.02
CA ALA A 114 2.84 10.40 -6.89
C ALA A 114 3.27 9.76 -5.56
N PRO A 115 3.68 10.56 -4.56
CA PRO A 115 4.13 10.03 -3.28
C PRO A 115 2.99 9.34 -2.53
N TRP A 116 3.38 8.38 -1.70
CA TRP A 116 2.49 7.63 -0.81
C TRP A 116 3.00 7.71 0.63
N LEU A 117 2.13 8.15 1.53
CA LEU A 117 2.43 8.19 2.95
C LEU A 117 1.42 7.33 3.72
N ASP A 118 1.88 6.21 4.25
CA ASP A 118 1.06 5.35 5.11
C ASP A 118 1.23 5.76 6.58
N LEU A 119 0.13 6.17 7.20
CA LEU A 119 0.11 6.55 8.61
C LEU A 119 0.31 5.37 9.55
N ALA A 120 0.01 4.15 9.11
CA ALA A 120 0.25 2.94 9.90
C ALA A 120 1.74 2.58 9.97
N ALA A 121 2.50 2.90 8.93
CA ALA A 121 3.93 2.64 8.86
C ALA A 121 4.78 3.67 9.64
N ALA A 122 4.18 4.78 10.09
CA ALA A 122 4.89 5.81 10.83
C ALA A 122 5.25 5.31 12.23
N SER A 123 6.54 5.20 12.52
CA SER A 123 7.09 4.79 13.82
C SER A 123 7.15 5.92 14.86
N GLY A 124 6.84 7.15 14.47
CA GLY A 124 6.87 8.35 15.31
C GLY A 124 5.86 9.42 14.91
N PRO A 125 5.90 10.58 15.57
CA PRO A 125 5.06 11.72 15.21
C PRO A 125 5.32 12.18 13.77
N LEU A 126 4.24 12.49 13.06
CA LEU A 126 4.31 13.02 11.70
C LEU A 126 4.87 14.44 11.73
N THR A 127 5.84 14.72 10.86
CA THR A 127 6.45 16.04 10.74
C THR A 127 5.96 16.78 9.49
N GLN A 128 6.14 18.09 9.48
CA GLN A 128 5.82 18.92 8.31
C GLN A 128 6.63 18.48 7.06
N GLU A 129 7.89 18.10 7.25
CA GLU A 129 8.74 17.62 6.16
C GLU A 129 8.22 16.33 5.52
N MET A 130 7.71 15.40 6.35
CA MET A 130 7.11 14.16 5.86
C MET A 130 5.86 14.44 5.03
N LEU A 131 5.02 15.37 5.46
CA LEU A 131 3.85 15.80 4.67
C LEU A 131 4.24 16.54 3.40
N GLN A 132 5.26 17.37 3.41
CA GLN A 132 5.78 18.03 2.22
C GLN A 132 6.29 17.01 1.18
N LYS A 133 6.97 15.94 1.62
CA LYS A 133 7.37 14.83 0.76
C LYS A 133 6.18 14.06 0.18
N ALA A 134 5.05 14.09 0.84
CA ALA A 134 3.79 13.50 0.35
C ALA A 134 2.93 14.49 -0.47
N SER A 135 3.45 15.69 -0.78
CA SER A 135 2.74 16.71 -1.54
C SER A 135 2.32 16.22 -2.93
N GLY A 136 1.09 16.49 -3.31
CA GLY A 136 0.51 16.00 -4.58
C GLY A 136 0.23 14.48 -4.60
N GLY A 137 0.41 13.78 -3.49
CA GLY A 137 0.21 12.36 -3.36
C GLY A 137 -0.93 11.96 -2.43
N ILE A 138 -0.85 10.72 -1.95
CA ILE A 138 -1.86 10.15 -1.05
C ILE A 138 -1.29 9.95 0.34
N VAL A 139 -2.01 10.44 1.33
CA VAL A 139 -1.87 10.09 2.75
C VAL A 139 -2.90 9.00 3.04
N PHE A 140 -2.46 7.84 3.48
CA PHE A 140 -3.31 6.67 3.67
C PHE A 140 -3.42 6.29 5.15
N ALA A 141 -4.65 6.00 5.58
CA ALA A 141 -4.98 5.47 6.89
C ALA A 141 -5.75 4.16 6.72
N ALA A 142 -5.10 3.03 6.94
CA ALA A 142 -5.59 1.70 6.56
C ALA A 142 -6.92 1.30 7.24
N ASP A 143 -7.05 1.50 8.54
CA ASP A 143 -8.30 1.25 9.28
C ASP A 143 -8.41 2.18 10.50
N LEU A 144 -9.31 3.12 10.39
CA LEU A 144 -9.60 4.07 11.47
C LEU A 144 -10.03 3.39 12.78
N ALA A 145 -10.69 2.23 12.68
CA ALA A 145 -11.21 1.52 13.85
C ALA A 145 -10.11 0.94 14.74
N ASN A 146 -8.92 0.71 14.17
CA ASN A 146 -7.80 0.04 14.83
C ASN A 146 -6.57 0.95 15.04
N MET A 147 -6.71 2.27 14.84
CA MET A 147 -5.61 3.21 15.02
C MET A 147 -5.28 3.46 16.50
N GLY A 148 -3.99 3.34 16.85
CA GLY A 148 -3.47 3.73 18.16
C GLY A 148 -3.38 5.26 18.34
N LYS A 149 -3.08 5.72 19.55
CA LYS A 149 -3.01 7.16 19.88
C LYS A 149 -2.07 7.93 18.96
N LEU A 150 -0.87 7.40 18.69
CA LEU A 150 0.11 8.06 17.82
C LEU A 150 -0.44 8.25 16.39
N GLN A 151 -1.05 7.21 15.83
CA GLN A 151 -1.64 7.26 14.50
C GLN A 151 -2.81 8.23 14.42
N GLN A 152 -3.62 8.31 15.47
CA GLN A 152 -4.70 9.30 15.61
C GLN A 152 -4.17 10.73 15.60
N MET A 153 -3.09 10.99 16.35
CA MET A 153 -2.42 12.29 16.36
C MET A 153 -1.85 12.63 14.97
N ASN A 154 -1.22 11.66 14.32
CA ASN A 154 -0.68 11.82 12.98
C ASN A 154 -1.78 12.12 11.95
N LEU A 155 -2.92 11.44 12.05
CA LEU A 155 -4.07 11.71 11.20
C LEU A 155 -4.64 13.12 11.42
N ALA A 156 -4.80 13.56 12.68
CA ALA A 156 -5.24 14.91 12.99
C ALA A 156 -4.27 15.96 12.42
N PHE A 157 -2.97 15.74 12.59
CA PHE A 157 -1.92 16.61 12.06
C PHE A 157 -1.95 16.69 10.52
N ALA A 158 -2.19 15.55 9.85
CA ALA A 158 -2.33 15.49 8.39
C ALA A 158 -3.58 16.25 7.92
N LEU A 159 -4.73 16.03 8.56
CA LEU A 159 -6.00 16.66 8.21
C LEU A 159 -5.93 18.20 8.20
N ASP A 160 -5.25 18.78 9.19
CA ASP A 160 -5.10 20.24 9.29
C ASP A 160 -4.26 20.84 8.16
N ARG A 161 -3.44 20.02 7.50
CA ARG A 161 -2.42 20.46 6.54
C ARG A 161 -2.58 19.93 5.13
N LEU A 162 -3.65 19.18 4.86
CA LEU A 162 -3.91 18.58 3.54
C LEU A 162 -3.90 19.61 2.41
N GLU A 163 -4.66 20.69 2.58
CA GLU A 163 -4.80 21.73 1.55
C GLU A 163 -3.46 22.42 1.24
N LYS A 164 -2.67 22.69 2.28
CA LYS A 164 -1.35 23.33 2.10
C LYS A 164 -0.36 22.45 1.35
N ASN A 165 -0.51 21.14 1.44
CA ASN A 165 0.36 20.18 0.79
C ASN A 165 -0.26 19.61 -0.51
N ASN A 166 -1.44 20.07 -0.93
CA ASN A 166 -2.15 19.52 -2.08
C ASN A 166 -2.19 17.98 -2.09
N ALA A 167 -2.36 17.38 -0.91
CA ALA A 167 -2.39 15.95 -0.72
C ALA A 167 -3.84 15.46 -0.54
N MET A 168 -4.11 14.24 -0.97
CA MET A 168 -5.38 13.57 -0.73
C MET A 168 -5.25 12.63 0.47
N LEU A 169 -6.24 12.65 1.37
CA LEU A 169 -6.33 11.70 2.47
C LEU A 169 -7.37 10.62 2.12
N VAL A 170 -6.94 9.36 2.16
CA VAL A 170 -7.84 8.21 2.02
C VAL A 170 -7.81 7.39 3.29
N CYS A 171 -8.95 7.29 3.94
CA CYS A 171 -9.13 6.54 5.18
C CYS A 171 -9.97 5.30 4.93
N GLY A 172 -9.48 4.12 5.34
CA GLY A 172 -10.25 2.90 5.43
C GLY A 172 -10.97 2.78 6.78
N THR A 173 -12.07 2.05 6.82
CA THR A 173 -12.71 1.60 8.07
C THR A 173 -13.45 0.30 7.86
N THR A 174 -13.29 -0.62 8.82
CA THR A 174 -14.06 -1.86 8.89
C THR A 174 -15.35 -1.69 9.69
N LYS A 175 -15.44 -0.63 10.53
CA LYS A 175 -16.62 -0.34 11.36
C LYS A 175 -17.52 0.74 10.72
N PRO A 176 -18.79 0.80 11.09
CA PRO A 176 -19.69 1.90 10.69
C PRO A 176 -19.18 3.26 11.21
N VAL A 177 -19.38 4.31 10.43
CA VAL A 177 -18.97 5.69 10.79
C VAL A 177 -19.59 6.16 12.11
N THR A 178 -20.80 5.74 12.41
CA THR A 178 -21.47 6.02 13.68
C THR A 178 -20.72 5.47 14.88
N ALA A 179 -20.14 4.26 14.75
CA ALA A 179 -19.32 3.66 15.81
C ALA A 179 -17.97 4.40 15.96
N LEU A 180 -17.39 4.90 14.88
CA LEU A 180 -16.17 5.70 14.92
C LEU A 180 -16.40 7.05 15.61
N ALA A 181 -17.50 7.71 15.32
CA ALA A 181 -17.84 9.00 15.92
C ALA A 181 -18.03 8.90 17.45
N MET A 182 -18.54 7.78 17.95
CA MET A 182 -18.66 7.52 19.39
C MET A 182 -17.31 7.27 20.07
N GLN A 183 -16.39 6.60 19.36
CA GLN A 183 -15.09 6.21 19.87
C GLN A 183 -14.05 7.36 19.81
N TRP A 184 -14.24 8.30 18.89
CA TRP A 184 -13.27 9.37 18.58
C TRP A 184 -13.93 10.74 18.47
N ARG A 185 -14.36 11.30 19.61
CA ARG A 185 -15.03 12.62 19.66
C ARG A 185 -14.26 13.72 18.91
N ALA A 186 -12.93 13.76 19.05
CA ALA A 186 -12.10 14.77 18.40
C ALA A 186 -12.01 14.57 16.87
N LEU A 187 -11.92 13.33 16.39
CA LEU A 187 -11.82 13.02 14.97
C LEU A 187 -13.19 13.03 14.28
N GLY A 188 -14.24 12.64 14.98
CA GLY A 188 -15.61 12.73 14.46
C GLY A 188 -15.95 14.17 14.09
N SER A 189 -15.61 15.15 14.93
CA SER A 189 -15.82 16.57 14.64
C SER A 189 -14.94 17.05 13.46
N MET A 190 -13.67 16.65 13.38
CA MET A 190 -12.77 17.05 12.30
C MET A 190 -13.18 16.46 10.96
N LEU A 191 -13.55 15.18 10.92
CA LEU A 191 -14.05 14.52 9.70
C LEU A 191 -15.39 15.12 9.24
N LEU A 192 -16.28 15.45 10.16
CA LEU A 192 -17.55 16.09 9.85
C LEU A 192 -17.39 17.52 9.30
N VAL A 193 -16.43 18.28 9.84
CA VAL A 193 -16.12 19.65 9.37
C VAL A 193 -15.54 19.62 7.95
N ARG A 194 -14.68 18.64 7.64
CA ARG A 194 -14.05 18.49 6.31
C ARG A 194 -14.94 17.82 5.27
N ARG A 195 -16.14 17.38 5.65
CA ARG A 195 -17.13 16.72 4.76
C ARG A 195 -16.52 15.68 3.83
N PRO A 196 -15.96 14.59 4.38
CA PRO A 196 -15.36 13.54 3.57
C PRO A 196 -16.41 12.92 2.65
N ALA A 197 -16.02 12.55 1.42
CA ALA A 197 -16.86 11.68 0.63
C ALA A 197 -16.83 10.27 1.23
N PHE A 198 -18.01 9.76 1.56
CA PHE A 198 -18.17 8.42 2.10
C PHE A 198 -18.54 7.43 1.01
N ILE A 199 -17.76 6.36 0.88
CA ILE A 199 -18.03 5.28 -0.06
C ILE A 199 -18.07 3.96 0.71
N SER A 200 -19.22 3.28 0.69
CA SER A 200 -19.36 1.93 1.20
C SER A 200 -18.96 0.94 0.11
N LEU A 201 -17.99 0.09 0.42
CA LEU A 201 -17.49 -0.99 -0.41
C LEU A 201 -18.06 -2.34 0.05
N ALA A 202 -19.18 -2.33 0.77
CA ALA A 202 -19.86 -3.57 1.13
C ALA A 202 -20.25 -4.30 -0.17
N ALA A 203 -19.88 -5.58 -0.26
CA ALA A 203 -20.44 -6.47 -1.27
C ALA A 203 -21.96 -6.46 -1.11
N ALA A 204 -22.67 -6.17 -2.20
CA ALA A 204 -24.08 -6.40 -2.28
C ALA A 204 -24.31 -7.91 -2.30
#